data_564edb9319625a5c715ee02f768a6edb
#
_entry.id   564edb9319625a5c715ee02f768a6edb
#
_cell.length_a   1.000
_cell.length_b   1.000
_cell.length_c   1.000
_cell.angle_alpha   90.00
_cell.angle_beta   90.00
_cell.angle_gamma   90.00
#
_symmetry.space_group_name_H-M   'P 1'
#
loop_
_entity.id
_entity.type
_entity.pdbx_description
1 polymer ?
#
loop_
_entity_poly.entity_id
_entity_poly.type
_entity_poly.pdbx_seq_one_letter_code
_entity_poly.pdbx_strand_id
1 'polypeptide(L)'
;MPDGKKLTFTFILVSSLFLLWGFCNGMIDTMDKHFQDQLHLTKAQSAWVQFAHYMGYSLMALPAGLLTRRLGYKGGIISGLLLVALGGFWFLPATGISQFWAFLMGVCLIAMGLTVLETVANPYTTVLGDQRYAATRINLAQSCNGIGWIFGPIAGGMFFYGKDAAGNS
;
A
#
# COMPACT_ATOMS: atom_id res chain seq x y z
N MET A 1 -1.84 -32.09 -11.82
CA MET A 1 -2.05 -30.66 -12.09
C MET A 1 -2.81 -30.05 -10.92
N PRO A 2 -2.44 -28.90 -10.37
CA PRO A 2 -3.26 -28.27 -9.36
C PRO A 2 -4.63 -27.95 -9.95
N ASP A 3 -5.70 -28.25 -9.18
CA ASP A 3 -7.09 -28.00 -9.58
C ASP A 3 -7.23 -26.57 -10.12
N GLY A 4 -7.71 -26.41 -11.35
CA GLY A 4 -7.87 -25.08 -11.97
C GLY A 4 -8.66 -24.10 -11.09
N LYS A 5 -9.60 -24.59 -10.29
CA LYS A 5 -10.35 -23.79 -9.28
C LYS A 5 -9.45 -23.20 -8.20
N LYS A 6 -8.46 -23.97 -7.68
CA LYS A 6 -7.51 -23.49 -6.68
C LYS A 6 -6.58 -22.43 -7.26
N LEU A 7 -6.15 -22.60 -8.50
CA LEU A 7 -5.31 -21.66 -9.20
C LEU A 7 -6.01 -20.31 -9.40
N THR A 8 -7.26 -20.34 -9.89
CA THR A 8 -8.08 -19.13 -10.09
C THR A 8 -8.34 -18.41 -8.76
N PHE A 9 -8.67 -19.16 -7.71
CA PHE A 9 -8.88 -18.56 -6.39
C PHE A 9 -7.63 -17.87 -5.84
N THR A 10 -6.47 -18.54 -5.96
CA THR A 10 -5.19 -17.94 -5.55
C THR A 10 -4.86 -16.70 -6.38
N PHE A 11 -5.14 -16.71 -7.68
CA PHE A 11 -4.92 -15.55 -8.54
C PHE A 11 -5.81 -14.36 -8.15
N ILE A 12 -7.08 -14.61 -7.82
CA ILE A 12 -8.00 -13.56 -7.33
C ILE A 12 -7.48 -12.96 -6.02
N LEU A 13 -7.02 -13.79 -5.07
CA LEU A 13 -6.44 -13.32 -3.81
C LEU A 13 -5.18 -12.47 -4.05
N VAL A 14 -4.30 -12.90 -4.95
CA VAL A 14 -3.09 -12.11 -5.27
C VAL A 14 -3.47 -10.79 -5.97
N SER A 15 -4.42 -10.82 -6.89
CA SER A 15 -4.91 -9.61 -7.56
C SER A 15 -5.55 -8.61 -6.59
N SER A 16 -6.21 -9.09 -5.53
CA SER A 16 -6.72 -8.23 -4.47
C SER A 16 -5.62 -7.52 -3.66
N LEU A 17 -4.43 -8.13 -3.55
CA LEU A 17 -3.28 -7.45 -2.93
C LEU A 17 -2.79 -6.28 -3.79
N PHE A 18 -2.81 -6.43 -5.12
CA PHE A 18 -2.49 -5.32 -6.03
C PHE A 18 -3.51 -4.19 -5.94
N LEU A 19 -4.80 -4.53 -5.82
CA LEU A 19 -5.85 -3.54 -5.58
C LEU A 19 -5.61 -2.80 -4.26
N LEU A 20 -5.34 -3.52 -3.18
CA LEU A 20 -5.04 -2.95 -1.86
C LEU A 20 -3.79 -2.07 -1.90
N TRP A 21 -2.74 -2.52 -2.59
CA TRP A 21 -1.52 -1.74 -2.76
C TRP A 21 -1.79 -0.41 -3.48
N GLY A 22 -2.49 -0.44 -4.61
CA GLY A 22 -2.89 0.79 -5.31
C GLY A 22 -3.79 1.70 -4.47
N PHE A 23 -4.74 1.12 -3.74
CA PHE A 23 -5.62 1.85 -2.84
C PHE A 23 -4.83 2.57 -1.72
N CYS A 24 -3.91 1.87 -1.05
CA CYS A 24 -3.08 2.48 0.01
C CYS A 24 -2.22 3.62 -0.53
N ASN A 25 -1.58 3.46 -1.70
CA ASN A 25 -0.79 4.53 -2.31
C ASN A 25 -1.66 5.75 -2.64
N GLY A 26 -2.82 5.55 -3.27
CA GLY A 26 -3.76 6.64 -3.56
C GLY A 26 -4.31 7.32 -2.31
N MET A 27 -4.50 6.59 -1.22
CA MET A 27 -4.88 7.15 0.09
C MET A 27 -3.80 8.03 0.69
N ILE A 28 -2.51 7.65 0.56
CA ILE A 28 -1.38 8.43 1.10
C ILE A 28 -1.36 9.83 0.47
N ASP A 29 -1.57 9.96 -0.82
CA ASP A 29 -1.60 11.26 -1.52
C ASP A 29 -2.74 12.15 -0.99
N THR A 30 -3.92 11.58 -0.73
CA THR A 30 -5.07 12.31 -0.17
C THR A 30 -4.83 12.69 1.28
N MET A 31 -4.22 11.81 2.06
CA MET A 31 -3.83 12.07 3.44
C MET A 31 -2.79 13.19 3.52
N ASP A 32 -1.78 13.18 2.65
CA ASP A 32 -0.77 14.25 2.59
C ASP A 32 -1.43 15.61 2.40
N LYS A 33 -2.37 15.71 1.44
CA LYS A 33 -3.13 16.94 1.21
C LYS A 33 -3.94 17.37 2.44
N HIS A 34 -4.65 16.44 3.08
CA HIS A 34 -5.42 16.73 4.29
C HIS A 34 -4.54 17.21 5.43
N PHE A 35 -3.40 16.56 5.70
CA PHE A 35 -2.45 17.00 6.73
C PHE A 35 -1.78 18.33 6.39
N GLN A 36 -1.51 18.59 5.11
CA GLN A 36 -1.02 19.88 4.66
C GLN A 36 -1.99 21.00 5.06
N ASP A 37 -3.29 20.78 4.83
CA ASP A 37 -4.32 21.79 5.14
C ASP A 37 -4.53 21.92 6.67
N GLN A 38 -4.57 20.82 7.43
CA GLN A 38 -4.79 20.81 8.88
C GLN A 38 -3.62 21.36 9.69
N LEU A 39 -2.39 21.04 9.32
CA LEU A 39 -1.17 21.45 10.02
C LEU A 39 -0.54 22.72 9.43
N HIS A 40 -1.20 23.33 8.43
CA HIS A 40 -0.68 24.51 7.71
C HIS A 40 0.75 24.31 7.19
N LEU A 41 1.03 23.08 6.66
CA LEU A 41 2.35 22.73 6.18
C LEU A 41 2.70 23.50 4.91
N THR A 42 3.94 23.94 4.81
CA THR A 42 4.50 24.48 3.58
C THR A 42 4.65 23.38 2.51
N LYS A 43 4.70 23.73 1.25
CA LYS A 43 4.97 22.77 0.16
C LYS A 43 6.28 22.00 0.34
N ALA A 44 7.30 22.65 0.96
CA ALA A 44 8.57 22.02 1.27
C ALA A 44 8.42 20.94 2.37
N GLN A 45 7.57 21.18 3.36
CA GLN A 45 7.28 20.19 4.40
C GLN A 45 6.46 19.01 3.86
N SER A 46 5.49 19.26 2.96
CA SER A 46 4.75 18.19 2.27
C SER A 46 5.68 17.28 1.44
N ALA A 47 6.75 17.82 0.86
CA ALA A 47 7.74 17.01 0.16
C ALA A 47 8.43 15.96 1.06
N TRP A 48 8.51 16.19 2.39
CA TRP A 48 9.03 15.21 3.34
C TRP A 48 8.14 13.97 3.46
N VAL A 49 6.84 14.09 3.18
CA VAL A 49 5.93 12.94 3.16
C VAL A 49 6.31 11.99 2.04
N GLN A 50 6.53 12.52 0.83
CA GLN A 50 7.00 11.73 -0.30
C GLN A 50 8.40 11.15 -0.04
N PHE A 51 9.29 11.93 0.57
CA PHE A 51 10.62 11.45 0.96
C PHE A 51 10.52 10.28 1.95
N ALA A 52 9.70 10.39 3.00
CA ALA A 52 9.50 9.31 3.98
C ALA A 52 8.92 8.05 3.32
N HIS A 53 7.97 8.22 2.38
CA HIS A 53 7.41 7.11 1.61
C HIS A 53 8.49 6.38 0.80
N TYR A 54 9.23 7.10 -0.05
CA TYR A 54 10.29 6.49 -0.87
C TYR A 54 11.46 5.97 -0.04
N MET A 55 11.75 6.59 1.09
CA MET A 55 12.76 6.08 2.03
C MET A 55 12.32 4.73 2.62
N GLY A 56 11.04 4.59 3.01
CA GLY A 56 10.48 3.30 3.45
C GLY A 56 10.62 2.22 2.37
N TYR A 57 10.32 2.55 1.12
CA TYR A 57 10.53 1.66 -0.03
C TYR A 57 12.00 1.24 -0.17
N SER A 58 12.92 2.20 -0.14
CA SER A 58 14.36 1.94 -0.33
C SER A 58 14.94 1.10 0.80
N LEU A 59 14.60 1.41 2.04
CA LEU A 59 15.07 0.67 3.22
C LEU A 59 14.59 -0.78 3.23
N MET A 60 13.36 -1.02 2.76
CA MET A 60 12.75 -2.36 2.81
C MET A 60 12.99 -3.17 1.55
N ALA A 61 13.46 -2.59 0.45
CA ALA A 61 13.64 -3.28 -0.84
C ALA A 61 14.52 -4.54 -0.72
N LEU A 62 15.71 -4.42 -0.12
CA LEU A 62 16.61 -5.56 0.10
C LEU A 62 16.10 -6.52 1.18
N PRO A 63 15.69 -6.07 2.39
CA PRO A 63 15.11 -6.93 3.40
C PRO A 63 13.89 -7.71 2.91
N ALA A 64 13.01 -7.11 2.11
CA ALA A 64 11.83 -7.76 1.55
C ALA A 64 12.19 -8.97 0.68
N GLY A 65 13.22 -8.82 -0.17
CA GLY A 65 13.73 -9.93 -0.99
C GLY A 65 14.30 -11.06 -0.14
N LEU A 66 15.08 -10.74 0.89
CA LEU A 66 15.64 -11.72 1.82
C LEU A 66 14.55 -12.42 2.65
N LEU A 67 13.57 -11.66 3.10
CA LEU A 67 12.41 -12.18 3.84
C LEU A 67 11.61 -13.16 3.00
N THR A 68 11.35 -12.83 1.73
CA THR A 68 10.65 -13.68 0.77
C THR A 68 11.42 -14.99 0.52
N ARG A 69 12.73 -14.92 0.41
CA ARG A 69 13.58 -16.12 0.25
C ARG A 69 13.53 -17.06 1.46
N ARG A 70 13.42 -16.51 2.68
CA ARG A 70 13.37 -17.31 3.93
C ARG A 70 11.99 -17.84 4.26
N LEU A 71 10.95 -17.02 4.10
CA LEU A 71 9.58 -17.35 4.53
C LEU A 71 8.68 -17.82 3.38
N GLY A 72 9.17 -17.77 2.13
CA GLY A 72 8.39 -18.06 0.94
C GLY A 72 7.33 -16.98 0.66
N TYR A 73 6.58 -17.17 -0.43
CA TYR A 73 5.56 -16.21 -0.88
C TYR A 73 4.48 -15.94 0.19
N LYS A 74 3.96 -17.00 0.83
CA LYS A 74 2.93 -16.88 1.86
C LYS A 74 3.41 -16.08 3.06
N GLY A 75 4.60 -16.40 3.58
CA GLY A 75 5.19 -15.69 4.71
C GLY A 75 5.49 -14.22 4.39
N GLY A 76 6.00 -13.96 3.18
CA GLY A 76 6.22 -12.59 2.71
C GLY A 76 4.93 -11.76 2.63
N ILE A 77 3.85 -12.33 2.08
CA ILE A 77 2.54 -11.65 2.02
C ILE A 77 2.04 -11.33 3.44
N ILE A 78 2.07 -12.30 4.35
CA ILE A 78 1.63 -12.10 5.74
C ILE A 78 2.46 -11.00 6.41
N SER A 79 3.78 -11.03 6.27
CA SER A 79 4.67 -10.01 6.85
C SER A 79 4.39 -8.62 6.29
N GLY A 80 4.17 -8.50 4.99
CA GLY A 80 3.82 -7.23 4.35
C GLY A 80 2.50 -6.68 4.85
N LEU A 81 1.45 -7.52 4.93
CA LEU A 81 0.15 -7.12 5.46
C LEU A 81 0.23 -6.69 6.93
N LEU A 82 1.01 -7.39 7.75
CA LEU A 82 1.23 -7.01 9.15
C LEU A 82 1.93 -5.67 9.27
N LEU A 83 2.94 -5.39 8.45
CA LEU A 83 3.61 -4.09 8.43
C LEU A 83 2.68 -2.96 8.00
N VAL A 84 1.86 -3.17 6.96
CA VAL A 84 0.84 -2.19 6.54
C VAL A 84 -0.16 -1.95 7.65
N ALA A 85 -0.64 -3.00 8.32
CA ALA A 85 -1.56 -2.89 9.44
C ALA A 85 -0.94 -2.13 10.61
N LEU A 86 0.31 -2.42 10.98
CA LEU A 86 1.04 -1.69 12.03
C LEU A 86 1.18 -0.21 11.68
N GLY A 87 1.53 0.11 10.43
CA GLY A 87 1.61 1.50 9.96
C GLY A 87 0.24 2.20 10.01
N GLY A 88 -0.84 1.50 9.62
CA GLY A 88 -2.20 2.02 9.73
C GLY A 88 -2.63 2.26 11.19
N PHE A 89 -2.38 1.30 12.08
CA PHE A 89 -2.68 1.46 13.51
C PHE A 89 -1.84 2.54 14.18
N TRP A 90 -0.63 2.81 13.69
CA TRP A 90 0.21 3.89 14.17
C TRP A 90 -0.45 5.28 14.03
N PHE A 91 -1.32 5.47 13.04
CA PHE A 91 -2.03 6.74 12.88
C PHE A 91 -3.00 7.05 14.04
N LEU A 92 -3.49 6.06 14.78
CA LEU A 92 -4.34 6.29 15.95
C LEU A 92 -3.62 7.09 17.03
N PRO A 93 -2.44 6.67 17.55
CA PRO A 93 -1.69 7.50 18.48
C PRO A 93 -1.08 8.74 17.81
N ALA A 94 -0.72 8.70 16.54
CA ALA A 94 -0.12 9.82 15.83
C ALA A 94 -1.07 11.03 15.75
N THR A 95 -2.38 10.82 15.59
CA THR A 95 -3.39 11.88 15.63
C THR A 95 -3.47 12.55 17.03
N GLY A 96 -3.29 11.77 18.10
CA GLY A 96 -3.23 12.31 19.46
C GLY A 96 -1.95 13.11 19.75
N ILE A 97 -0.82 12.70 19.16
CA ILE A 97 0.47 13.40 19.29
C ILE A 97 0.45 14.71 18.50
N SER A 98 -0.30 14.80 17.41
CA SER A 98 -0.43 15.98 16.52
C SER A 98 0.92 16.56 16.05
N GLN A 99 1.93 15.70 15.89
CA GLN A 99 3.27 16.07 15.46
C GLN A 99 3.56 15.54 14.06
N PHE A 100 4.13 16.38 13.21
CA PHE A 100 4.43 16.03 11.83
C PHE A 100 5.34 14.79 11.68
N TRP A 101 6.34 14.64 12.57
CA TRP A 101 7.23 13.47 12.55
C TRP A 101 6.49 12.13 12.81
N ALA A 102 5.47 12.14 13.66
CA ALA A 102 4.68 10.93 13.95
C ALA A 102 3.89 10.48 12.72
N PHE A 103 3.40 11.44 11.94
CA PHE A 103 2.78 11.18 10.65
C PHE A 103 3.78 10.58 9.64
N LEU A 104 4.97 11.17 9.50
CA LEU A 104 6.02 10.66 8.61
C LEU A 104 6.42 9.21 8.96
N MET A 105 6.49 8.86 10.25
CA MET A 105 6.75 7.48 10.67
C MET A 105 5.65 6.52 10.20
N GLY A 106 4.38 6.89 10.30
CA GLY A 106 3.26 6.08 9.83
C GLY A 106 3.33 5.81 8.33
N VAL A 107 3.58 6.86 7.55
CA VAL A 107 3.77 6.76 6.09
C VAL A 107 4.95 5.85 5.75
N CYS A 108 6.09 5.99 6.43
CA CYS A 108 7.26 5.16 6.22
C CYS A 108 6.98 3.67 6.52
N LEU A 109 6.29 3.37 7.63
CA LEU A 109 5.91 2.00 8.00
C LEU A 109 4.97 1.36 6.98
N ILE A 110 3.95 2.10 6.51
CA ILE A 110 3.07 1.61 5.45
C ILE A 110 3.88 1.34 4.18
N ALA A 111 4.75 2.27 3.78
CA ALA A 111 5.59 2.13 2.60
C ALA A 111 6.49 0.88 2.67
N MET A 112 7.08 0.61 3.83
CA MET A 112 7.86 -0.63 4.06
C MET A 112 7.01 -1.88 3.86
N GLY A 113 5.78 -1.90 4.39
CA GLY A 113 4.85 -3.02 4.21
C GLY A 113 4.43 -3.21 2.76
N LEU A 114 4.12 -2.11 2.05
CA LEU A 114 3.77 -2.14 0.63
C LEU A 114 4.93 -2.65 -0.23
N THR A 115 6.18 -2.27 0.11
CA THR A 115 7.38 -2.80 -0.57
C THR A 115 7.48 -4.32 -0.43
N VAL A 116 7.22 -4.87 0.76
CA VAL A 116 7.22 -6.33 0.96
C VAL A 116 6.13 -6.98 0.10
N LEU A 117 4.92 -6.44 0.10
CA LEU A 117 3.82 -6.97 -0.72
C LEU A 117 4.16 -6.94 -2.20
N GLU A 118 4.70 -5.85 -2.71
CA GLU A 118 5.08 -5.70 -4.11
C GLU A 118 6.20 -6.68 -4.50
N THR A 119 7.25 -6.77 -3.69
CA THR A 119 8.40 -7.66 -3.91
C THR A 119 7.98 -9.12 -3.96
N VAL A 120 6.92 -9.50 -3.24
CA VAL A 120 6.41 -10.87 -3.18
C VAL A 120 5.36 -11.14 -4.26
N ALA A 121 4.40 -10.24 -4.43
CA ALA A 121 3.24 -10.45 -5.28
C ALA A 121 3.60 -10.46 -6.77
N ASN A 122 4.54 -9.61 -7.20
CA ASN A 122 4.98 -9.56 -8.59
C ASN A 122 5.54 -10.92 -9.09
N PRO A 123 6.60 -11.48 -8.49
CA PRO A 123 7.12 -12.78 -8.93
C PRO A 123 6.13 -13.92 -8.66
N TYR A 124 5.34 -13.87 -7.58
CA TYR A 124 4.36 -14.89 -7.32
C TYR A 124 3.30 -14.97 -8.42
N THR A 125 2.85 -13.85 -8.94
CA THR A 125 1.90 -13.78 -10.05
C THR A 125 2.45 -14.45 -11.32
N THR A 126 3.74 -14.33 -11.58
CA THR A 126 4.37 -14.92 -12.78
C THR A 126 4.53 -16.43 -12.69
N VAL A 127 4.77 -16.98 -11.50
CA VAL A 127 4.94 -18.43 -11.30
C VAL A 127 3.63 -19.18 -11.06
N LEU A 128 2.52 -18.44 -10.93
CA LEU A 128 1.21 -19.00 -10.68
C LEU A 128 0.58 -19.56 -11.97
N GLY A 129 0.77 -20.85 -12.26
CA GLY A 129 0.24 -21.53 -13.43
C GLY A 129 1.18 -21.54 -14.64
N ASP A 130 0.61 -21.71 -15.85
CA ASP A 130 1.39 -21.87 -17.09
C ASP A 130 2.19 -20.59 -17.40
N GLN A 131 3.49 -20.76 -17.67
CA GLN A 131 4.43 -19.68 -17.93
C GLN A 131 4.11 -18.90 -19.22
N ARG A 132 3.43 -19.53 -20.17
CA ARG A 132 2.95 -18.88 -21.39
C ARG A 132 2.05 -17.67 -21.13
N TYR A 133 1.28 -17.69 -20.03
CA TYR A 133 0.34 -16.64 -19.65
C TYR A 133 0.86 -15.76 -18.50
N ALA A 134 2.14 -15.84 -18.15
CA ALA A 134 2.72 -15.07 -17.05
C ALA A 134 2.56 -13.55 -17.25
N ALA A 135 2.85 -13.05 -18.46
CA ALA A 135 2.71 -11.62 -18.79
C ALA A 135 1.24 -11.15 -18.71
N THR A 136 0.30 -11.96 -19.18
CA THR A 136 -1.13 -11.63 -19.09
C THR A 136 -1.60 -11.56 -17.64
N ARG A 137 -1.16 -12.49 -16.80
CA ARG A 137 -1.52 -12.51 -15.38
C ARG A 137 -0.99 -11.29 -14.63
N ILE A 138 0.28 -10.92 -14.83
CA ILE A 138 0.85 -9.76 -14.16
C ILE A 138 0.20 -8.46 -14.64
N ASN A 139 -0.09 -8.33 -15.93
CA ASN A 139 -0.78 -7.16 -16.47
C ASN A 139 -2.20 -7.04 -15.91
N LEU A 140 -2.94 -8.15 -15.79
CA LEU A 140 -4.27 -8.15 -15.19
C LEU A 140 -4.22 -7.76 -13.70
N ALA A 141 -3.25 -8.30 -12.95
CA ALA A 141 -3.04 -7.95 -11.55
C ALA A 141 -2.66 -6.45 -11.39
N GLN A 142 -1.79 -5.93 -12.26
CA GLN A 142 -1.43 -4.50 -12.28
C GLN A 142 -2.61 -3.60 -12.68
N SER A 143 -3.55 -4.09 -13.49
CA SER A 143 -4.79 -3.36 -13.77
C SER A 143 -5.63 -3.20 -12.50
N CYS A 144 -5.67 -4.21 -11.62
CA CYS A 144 -6.31 -4.09 -10.30
C CYS A 144 -5.61 -3.03 -9.42
N ASN A 145 -4.28 -2.92 -9.50
CA ASN A 145 -3.54 -1.83 -8.85
C ASN A 145 -4.00 -0.46 -9.37
N GLY A 146 -4.07 -0.28 -10.68
CA GLY A 146 -4.58 0.96 -11.29
C GLY A 146 -5.99 1.35 -10.81
N ILE A 147 -6.87 0.35 -10.67
CA ILE A 147 -8.20 0.54 -10.08
C ILE A 147 -8.08 1.03 -8.63
N GLY A 148 -7.19 0.44 -7.85
CA GLY A 148 -6.89 0.87 -6.47
C GLY A 148 -6.47 2.34 -6.38
N TRP A 149 -5.59 2.79 -7.28
CA TRP A 149 -5.16 4.18 -7.41
C TRP A 149 -6.30 5.18 -7.69
N ILE A 150 -7.36 4.74 -8.38
CA ILE A 150 -8.55 5.56 -8.61
C ILE A 150 -9.43 5.62 -7.35
N PHE A 151 -9.68 4.47 -6.73
CA PHE A 151 -10.57 4.38 -5.58
C PHE A 151 -9.96 4.94 -4.28
N GLY A 152 -8.63 4.88 -4.12
CA GLY A 152 -7.92 5.42 -2.96
C GLY A 152 -8.25 6.90 -2.69
N PRO A 153 -7.97 7.80 -3.65
CA PRO A 153 -8.28 9.23 -3.50
C PRO A 153 -9.78 9.51 -3.34
N ILE A 154 -10.67 8.76 -4.01
CA ILE A 154 -12.12 8.92 -3.86
C ILE A 154 -12.55 8.61 -2.43
N ALA A 155 -12.11 7.46 -1.89
CA ALA A 155 -12.40 7.08 -0.51
C ALA A 155 -11.79 8.10 0.47
N GLY A 156 -10.53 8.48 0.28
CA GLY A 156 -9.86 9.49 1.08
C GLY A 156 -10.59 10.83 1.07
N GLY A 157 -11.02 11.27 -0.11
CA GLY A 157 -11.83 12.48 -0.26
C GLY A 157 -13.13 12.42 0.52
N MET A 158 -13.84 11.30 0.46
CA MET A 158 -15.09 11.11 1.23
C MET A 158 -14.85 11.09 2.74
N PHE A 159 -13.78 10.48 3.21
CA PHE A 159 -13.50 10.37 4.65
C PHE A 159 -12.93 11.67 5.24
N PHE A 160 -12.04 12.36 4.54
CA PHE A 160 -11.34 13.54 5.07
C PHE A 160 -12.08 14.84 4.78
N TYR A 161 -12.76 14.95 3.64
CA TYR A 161 -13.45 16.18 3.21
C TYR A 161 -14.99 16.07 3.16
N GLY A 162 -15.56 14.86 3.32
CA GLY A 162 -17.01 14.64 3.26
C GLY A 162 -17.81 15.33 4.37
N LYS A 163 -17.17 15.68 5.49
CA LYS A 163 -17.83 16.44 6.58
C LYS A 163 -17.99 17.91 6.24
N ASP A 164 -17.08 18.48 5.43
CA ASP A 164 -17.15 19.90 5.05
C ASP A 164 -18.24 20.16 4.00
N ALA A 165 -18.56 19.15 3.18
CA ALA A 165 -19.67 19.23 2.21
C ALA A 165 -21.06 19.14 2.88
N ALA A 166 -21.15 18.69 4.14
CA ALA A 166 -22.40 18.56 4.91
C ALA A 166 -22.69 19.77 5.83
N GLY A 167 -21.89 20.85 5.74
CA GLY A 167 -22.24 22.15 6.34
C GLY A 167 -22.20 22.18 7.88
N ASN A 168 -21.29 21.48 8.52
CA ASN A 168 -21.02 21.62 9.96
C ASN A 168 -19.66 22.28 10.17
N SER A 169 -19.72 23.57 10.47
CA SER A 169 -18.64 24.37 11.04
C SER A 169 -18.22 23.87 12.43
#